data_02e9953955e00ed0b7c2098572d04b35
#
_entry.id   02e9953955e00ed0b7c2098572d04b35
#
_cell.length_a   1.000
_cell.length_b   1.000
_cell.length_c   1.000
_cell.angle_alpha   90.00
_cell.angle_beta   90.00
_cell.angle_gamma   90.00
#
_symmetry.space_group_name_H-M   'P 1'
#
loop_
_entity.id
_entity.type
_entity.pdbx_description
1 polymer ?
#
loop_
_entity_poly.entity_id
_entity_poly.type
_entity_poly.pdbx_seq_one_letter_code
_entity_poly.pdbx_strand_id
1 'polypeptide(L)'
;CDDYPIYRYSDLLLMLAEAKVLLGEDPATEINRVRRRAFGDAYDASTVGFPNQEVDKRPADAVLQERLFEFMLEGKRWYDLRRFGDSYVLDYTPAEPARLLWPINQGALTNNPLLKQTVGY
;
A
#
# COMPACT_ATOMS: atom_id res chain seq x y z
N CYS A 1 4.70 10.33 -27.09
CA CYS A 1 5.17 10.75 -25.77
C CYS A 1 4.58 9.77 -24.78
N ASP A 2 5.43 9.02 -24.10
CA ASP A 2 4.96 8.00 -23.13
C ASP A 2 4.88 8.67 -21.78
N ASP A 3 3.68 9.14 -21.42
CA ASP A 3 3.44 9.75 -20.11
C ASP A 3 3.39 8.65 -19.03
N TYR A 4 4.20 8.80 -17.98
CA TYR A 4 4.12 7.92 -16.83
C TYR A 4 3.06 8.43 -15.85
N PRO A 5 1.96 7.69 -15.61
CA PRO A 5 0.92 8.13 -14.68
C PRO A 5 1.42 8.02 -13.24
N ILE A 6 1.54 9.16 -12.55
CA ILE A 6 1.91 9.21 -11.13
C ILE A 6 0.70 8.83 -10.27
N TYR A 7 -0.46 9.39 -10.59
CA TYR A 7 -1.74 9.08 -9.95
C TYR A 7 -2.82 8.82 -11.00
N ARG A 8 -3.74 7.94 -10.67
CA ARG A 8 -4.92 7.64 -11.49
C ARG A 8 -6.18 7.57 -10.62
N TYR A 9 -7.34 7.51 -11.21
CA TYR A 9 -8.60 7.62 -10.47
C TYR A 9 -8.77 6.54 -9.40
N SER A 10 -8.29 5.32 -9.62
CA SER A 10 -8.28 4.26 -8.61
C SER A 10 -7.40 4.58 -7.39
N ASP A 11 -6.32 5.36 -7.56
CA ASP A 11 -5.55 5.86 -6.40
C ASP A 11 -6.40 6.76 -5.51
N LEU A 12 -7.16 7.68 -6.12
CA LEU A 12 -8.03 8.57 -5.36
C LEU A 12 -9.10 7.79 -4.58
N LEU A 13 -9.72 6.79 -5.23
CA LEU A 13 -10.70 5.93 -4.56
C LEU A 13 -10.09 5.16 -3.38
N LEU A 14 -8.92 4.55 -3.58
CA LEU A 14 -8.28 3.75 -2.54
C LEU A 14 -7.62 4.60 -1.45
N MET A 15 -7.21 5.84 -1.74
CA MET A 15 -6.84 6.82 -0.70
C MET A 15 -8.05 7.21 0.16
N LEU A 16 -9.22 7.42 -0.46
CA LEU A 16 -10.45 7.69 0.28
C LEU A 16 -10.86 6.48 1.14
N ALA A 17 -10.76 5.27 0.61
CA ALA A 17 -11.00 4.04 1.37
C ALA A 17 -10.06 3.92 2.57
N GLU A 18 -8.76 4.21 2.40
CA GLU A 18 -7.77 4.23 3.48
C GLU A 18 -8.12 5.26 4.55
N ALA A 19 -8.48 6.47 4.15
CA ALA A 19 -8.90 7.53 5.09
C ALA A 19 -10.13 7.12 5.90
N LYS A 20 -11.13 6.52 5.26
CA LYS A 20 -12.33 5.99 5.94
C LYS A 20 -11.97 4.91 6.96
N VAL A 21 -11.11 3.95 6.60
CA VAL A 21 -10.64 2.92 7.55
C VAL A 21 -9.96 3.54 8.77
N LEU A 22 -9.11 4.55 8.57
CA LEU A 22 -8.42 5.24 9.66
C LEU A 22 -9.38 6.03 10.56
N LEU A 23 -10.51 6.50 10.02
CA LEU A 23 -11.58 7.18 10.76
C LEU A 23 -12.60 6.22 11.38
N GLY A 24 -12.50 4.92 11.12
CA GLY A 24 -13.49 3.92 11.54
C GLY A 24 -14.78 3.96 10.72
N GLU A 25 -14.75 4.52 9.52
CA GLU A 25 -15.85 4.57 8.57
C GLU A 25 -15.80 3.39 7.60
N ASP A 26 -16.93 3.11 6.93
CA ASP A 26 -17.05 2.00 5.97
C ASP A 26 -16.42 2.35 4.60
N PRO A 27 -15.38 1.63 4.15
CA PRO A 27 -14.73 1.83 2.85
C PRO A 27 -15.38 1.04 1.69
N ALA A 28 -16.51 0.36 1.93
CA ALA A 28 -17.10 -0.60 0.97
C ALA A 28 -17.39 0.00 -0.39
N THR A 29 -17.87 1.23 -0.44
CA THR A 29 -18.22 1.92 -1.70
C THR A 29 -17.00 2.07 -2.61
N GLU A 30 -15.89 2.52 -2.07
CA GLU A 30 -14.67 2.81 -2.80
C GLU A 30 -13.99 1.52 -3.27
N ILE A 31 -13.83 0.55 -2.38
CA ILE A 31 -13.25 -0.76 -2.69
C ILE A 31 -14.07 -1.47 -3.76
N ASN A 32 -15.39 -1.55 -3.57
CA ASN A 32 -16.27 -2.23 -4.53
C ASN A 32 -16.31 -1.54 -5.90
N ARG A 33 -16.10 -0.23 -5.96
CA ARG A 33 -15.99 0.47 -7.23
C ARG A 33 -14.75 0.06 -8.02
N VAL A 34 -13.61 -0.11 -7.35
CA VAL A 34 -12.39 -0.63 -7.97
C VAL A 34 -12.57 -2.08 -8.41
N ARG A 35 -13.11 -2.95 -7.54
CA ARG A 35 -13.38 -4.36 -7.85
C ARG A 35 -14.34 -4.53 -9.03
N ARG A 36 -15.44 -3.79 -9.07
CA ARG A 36 -16.36 -3.81 -10.23
C ARG A 36 -15.69 -3.48 -11.54
N ARG A 37 -14.83 -2.47 -11.54
CA ARG A 37 -14.07 -2.13 -12.74
C ARG A 37 -13.09 -3.25 -13.12
N ALA A 38 -12.42 -3.87 -12.14
CA ALA A 38 -11.43 -4.92 -12.38
C ALA A 38 -12.07 -6.22 -12.87
N PHE A 39 -13.19 -6.63 -12.29
CA PHE A 39 -13.90 -7.87 -12.65
C PHE A 39 -14.88 -7.71 -13.82
N GLY A 40 -15.29 -6.48 -14.16
CA GLY A 40 -16.26 -6.23 -15.23
C GLY A 40 -17.53 -7.03 -15.06
N ASP A 41 -17.93 -7.75 -16.12
CA ASP A 41 -19.16 -8.58 -16.13
C ASP A 41 -19.08 -9.80 -15.19
N ALA A 42 -17.88 -10.18 -14.75
CA ALA A 42 -17.66 -11.25 -13.76
C ALA A 42 -17.79 -10.77 -12.31
N TYR A 43 -18.11 -9.51 -12.06
CA TYR A 43 -18.29 -9.00 -10.71
C TYR A 43 -19.55 -9.57 -10.07
N ASP A 44 -19.37 -10.31 -8.99
CA ASP A 44 -20.44 -10.76 -8.10
C ASP A 44 -20.16 -10.27 -6.68
N ALA A 45 -21.08 -9.46 -6.15
CA ALA A 45 -20.94 -8.89 -4.80
C ALA A 45 -20.86 -9.95 -3.70
N SER A 46 -21.44 -11.14 -3.91
CA SER A 46 -21.42 -12.22 -2.92
C SER A 46 -20.09 -12.96 -2.85
N THR A 47 -19.29 -12.94 -3.91
CA THR A 47 -18.03 -13.69 -4.01
C THR A 47 -16.80 -12.79 -3.99
N VAL A 48 -16.85 -11.64 -4.66
CA VAL A 48 -15.70 -10.73 -4.79
C VAL A 48 -15.94 -9.34 -4.19
N GLY A 49 -17.18 -9.06 -3.72
CA GLY A 49 -17.51 -7.79 -3.07
C GLY A 49 -16.86 -7.65 -1.70
N PHE A 50 -16.54 -6.41 -1.31
CA PHE A 50 -16.13 -6.08 0.06
C PHE A 50 -17.39 -5.79 0.92
N PRO A 51 -17.47 -6.25 2.17
CA PRO A 51 -16.52 -7.12 2.84
C PRO A 51 -16.70 -8.59 2.46
N ASN A 52 -15.63 -9.24 2.05
CA ASN A 52 -15.61 -10.69 1.90
C ASN A 52 -14.95 -11.30 3.14
N GLN A 53 -15.70 -12.04 3.94
CA GLN A 53 -15.24 -12.56 5.24
C GLN A 53 -14.08 -13.55 5.13
N GLU A 54 -13.88 -14.18 3.99
CA GLU A 54 -12.77 -15.12 3.78
C GLU A 54 -11.45 -14.37 3.51
N VAL A 55 -11.50 -13.23 2.81
CA VAL A 55 -10.33 -12.49 2.32
C VAL A 55 -10.12 -11.20 3.10
N ASP A 56 -11.19 -10.46 3.37
CA ASP A 56 -11.13 -9.11 3.96
C ASP A 56 -11.29 -9.18 5.50
N LYS A 57 -10.35 -9.82 6.19
CA LYS A 57 -10.43 -10.01 7.65
C LYS A 57 -10.41 -8.70 8.44
N ARG A 58 -9.63 -7.74 7.99
CA ARG A 58 -9.55 -6.39 8.54
C ARG A 58 -9.70 -5.38 7.40
N PRO A 59 -10.42 -4.27 7.58
CA PRO A 59 -10.57 -3.26 6.52
C PRO A 59 -9.23 -2.70 6.01
N ALA A 60 -8.24 -2.53 6.89
CA ALA A 60 -6.90 -2.08 6.53
C ALA A 60 -6.19 -3.08 5.58
N ASP A 61 -6.30 -4.38 5.87
CA ASP A 61 -5.70 -5.42 5.02
C ASP A 61 -6.39 -5.45 3.65
N ALA A 62 -7.73 -5.29 3.61
CA ALA A 62 -8.48 -5.22 2.36
C ALA A 62 -8.03 -4.06 1.48
N VAL A 63 -7.86 -2.86 2.04
CA VAL A 63 -7.33 -1.70 1.30
C VAL A 63 -5.92 -1.96 0.80
N LEU A 64 -5.03 -2.48 1.64
CA LEU A 64 -3.65 -2.79 1.27
C LEU A 64 -3.55 -3.87 0.18
N GLN A 65 -4.44 -4.86 0.23
CA GLN A 65 -4.48 -5.92 -0.78
C GLN A 65 -5.05 -5.41 -2.10
N GLU A 66 -6.11 -4.61 -2.05
CA GLU A 66 -6.67 -3.98 -3.24
C GLU A 66 -5.66 -3.06 -3.93
N ARG A 67 -4.92 -2.25 -3.15
CA ARG A 67 -3.83 -1.43 -3.66
C ARG A 67 -2.70 -2.26 -4.27
N LEU A 68 -2.38 -3.42 -3.69
CA LEU A 68 -1.38 -4.34 -4.26
C LEU A 68 -1.79 -4.84 -5.65
N PHE A 69 -3.04 -5.28 -5.81
CA PHE A 69 -3.54 -5.78 -7.10
C PHE A 69 -3.68 -4.67 -8.13
N GLU A 70 -4.23 -3.53 -7.72
CA GLU A 70 -4.49 -2.41 -8.61
C GLU A 70 -3.22 -1.71 -9.11
N PHE A 71 -2.16 -1.65 -8.27
CA PHE A 71 -0.93 -0.90 -8.54
C PHE A 71 0.31 -1.79 -8.64
N MET A 72 0.12 -3.06 -9.01
CA MET A 72 1.23 -3.98 -9.24
C MET A 72 2.21 -3.37 -10.24
N LEU A 73 3.50 -3.38 -9.90
CA LEU A 73 4.61 -2.81 -10.67
C LEU A 73 4.63 -1.26 -10.78
N GLU A 74 3.73 -0.55 -10.11
CA GLU A 74 3.74 0.92 -10.09
C GLU A 74 4.59 1.51 -8.94
N GLY A 75 5.35 0.68 -8.23
CA GLY A 75 6.30 1.13 -7.17
C GLY A 75 5.66 1.64 -5.89
N LYS A 76 4.36 1.43 -5.66
CA LYS A 76 3.60 2.01 -4.54
C LYS A 76 3.63 1.17 -3.27
N ARG A 77 3.84 -0.16 -3.37
CA ARG A 77 3.66 -1.12 -2.28
C ARG A 77 4.43 -0.78 -1.01
N TRP A 78 5.70 -0.39 -1.13
CA TRP A 78 6.53 -0.04 0.02
C TRP A 78 5.94 1.12 0.83
N TYR A 79 5.54 2.18 0.14
CA TYR A 79 4.94 3.36 0.78
C TYR A 79 3.58 3.05 1.39
N ASP A 80 2.79 2.19 0.78
CA ASP A 80 1.50 1.74 1.32
C ASP A 80 1.70 1.03 2.66
N LEU A 81 2.57 0.04 2.72
CA LEU A 81 2.87 -0.69 3.95
C LEU A 81 3.44 0.23 5.04
N ARG A 82 4.35 1.14 4.67
CA ARG A 82 4.97 2.09 5.61
C ARG A 82 3.96 3.04 6.25
N ARG A 83 2.91 3.44 5.55
CA ARG A 83 1.85 4.29 6.12
C ARG A 83 1.05 3.59 7.21
N PHE A 84 0.84 2.30 7.08
CA PHE A 84 0.14 1.50 8.10
C PHE A 84 1.03 1.09 9.28
N GLY A 85 2.34 1.30 9.17
CA GLY A 85 3.31 1.09 10.25
C GLY A 85 4.31 -0.04 9.98
N ASP A 86 5.35 -0.07 10.80
CA ASP A 86 6.46 -0.99 10.63
C ASP A 86 6.04 -2.46 10.73
N SER A 87 5.05 -2.78 11.57
CA SER A 87 4.51 -4.13 11.70
C SER A 87 3.94 -4.66 10.38
N TYR A 88 3.26 -3.81 9.62
CA TYR A 88 2.74 -4.20 8.29
C TYR A 88 3.87 -4.50 7.30
N VAL A 89 4.97 -3.74 7.35
CA VAL A 89 6.13 -4.04 6.49
C VAL A 89 6.70 -5.41 6.85
N LEU A 90 6.88 -5.70 8.13
CA LEU A 90 7.46 -6.98 8.60
C LEU A 90 6.54 -8.17 8.34
N ASP A 91 5.21 -7.99 8.42
CA ASP A 91 4.23 -9.03 8.16
C ASP A 91 4.16 -9.42 6.66
N TYR A 92 4.38 -8.44 5.77
CA TYR A 92 4.19 -8.62 4.33
C TYR A 92 5.50 -8.66 3.52
N THR A 93 6.65 -8.49 4.15
CA THR A 93 7.95 -8.54 3.47
C THR A 93 8.98 -9.30 4.31
N PRO A 94 10.02 -9.88 3.70
CA PRO A 94 11.13 -10.49 4.44
C PRO A 94 12.12 -9.45 5.00
N ALA A 95 11.70 -8.20 5.18
CA ALA A 95 12.56 -7.14 5.68
C ALA A 95 12.92 -7.36 7.16
N GLU A 96 14.16 -7.07 7.51
CA GLU A 96 14.58 -7.01 8.91
C GLU A 96 14.24 -5.63 9.51
N PRO A 97 13.88 -5.55 10.81
CA PRO A 97 13.53 -4.27 11.46
C PRO A 97 14.60 -3.18 11.28
N ALA A 98 15.87 -3.55 11.32
CA ALA A 98 16.98 -2.62 11.13
C ALA A 98 17.06 -2.04 9.71
N ARG A 99 16.40 -2.67 8.72
CA ARG A 99 16.44 -2.28 7.30
C ARG A 99 15.18 -1.55 6.83
N LEU A 100 14.33 -1.12 7.74
CA LEU A 100 13.15 -0.33 7.38
C LEU A 100 13.49 1.09 6.94
N LEU A 101 14.67 1.57 7.25
CA LEU A 101 15.23 2.83 6.74
C LEU A 101 16.30 2.54 5.68
N TRP A 102 16.45 3.44 4.74
CA TRP A 102 17.49 3.34 3.71
C TRP A 102 18.86 3.73 4.27
N PRO A 103 19.96 3.15 3.75
CA PRO A 103 21.30 3.56 4.13
C PRO A 103 21.61 4.96 3.62
N ILE A 104 22.42 5.69 4.39
CA ILE A 104 22.99 6.95 3.93
C ILE A 104 24.06 6.64 2.89
N ASN A 105 24.04 7.38 1.78
CA ASN A 105 25.04 7.21 0.72
C ASN A 105 26.45 7.40 1.25
N GLN A 106 27.39 6.52 0.85
CA GLN A 106 28.78 6.53 1.31
C GLN A 106 29.49 7.87 1.02
N GLY A 107 29.19 8.52 -0.12
CA GLY A 107 29.73 9.84 -0.42
C GLY A 107 29.30 10.92 0.57
N ALA A 108 28.06 10.87 1.03
CA ALA A 108 27.57 11.81 2.05
C ALA A 108 28.28 11.59 3.39
N LEU A 109 28.49 10.35 3.80
CA LEU A 109 29.26 10.02 5.02
C LEU A 109 30.73 10.47 4.92
N THR A 110 31.35 10.31 3.76
CA THR A 110 32.71 10.73 3.52
C THR A 110 32.84 12.26 3.58
N ASN A 111 31.88 12.98 3.03
CA ASN A 111 31.89 14.44 2.99
C ASN A 111 31.47 15.11 4.30
N ASN A 112 30.79 14.38 5.20
CA ASN A 112 30.38 14.92 6.49
C ASN A 112 30.66 13.90 7.61
N PRO A 113 31.81 14.03 8.33
CA PRO A 113 32.21 13.12 9.39
C PRO A 113 31.26 13.07 10.61
N LEU A 114 30.33 14.03 10.72
CA LEU A 114 29.32 14.05 11.79
C LEU A 114 28.13 13.15 11.50
N LEU A 115 27.94 12.73 10.24
CA LEU A 115 26.90 11.78 9.88
C LEU A 115 27.28 10.37 10.36
N LYS A 116 26.30 9.70 10.91
CA LYS A 116 26.40 8.28 11.29
C LYS A 116 25.50 7.46 10.38
N GLN A 117 25.98 6.29 9.96
CA GLN A 117 25.18 5.38 9.15
C GLN A 117 23.92 4.94 9.87
N THR A 118 22.86 4.70 9.11
CA THR A 118 21.63 4.09 9.60
C THR A 118 21.93 2.72 10.22
N VAL A 119 21.32 2.43 11.35
CA VAL A 119 21.50 1.13 12.04
C VAL A 119 21.09 0.00 11.09
N GLY A 120 21.92 -1.04 11.00
CA GLY A 120 21.70 -2.18 10.10
C GLY A 120 22.51 -2.17 8.80
N TYR A 121 23.33 -1.13 8.57
CA TYR A 121 24.21 -1.00 7.41
C TYR A 121 25.67 -0.71 7.78
#